data_009c12f79a0967d6360eb6b1f81fbc9d
#
_entry.id   009c12f79a0967d6360eb6b1f81fbc9d
#
_cell.length_a   1.000
_cell.length_b   1.000
_cell.length_c   1.000
_cell.angle_alpha   90.00
_cell.angle_beta   90.00
_cell.angle_gamma   90.00
#
_symmetry.space_group_name_H-M   'P 1'
#
loop_
_entity.id
_entity.type
_entity.pdbx_description
1 polymer ?
#
loop_
_entity_poly.entity_id
_entity_poly.type
_entity_poly.pdbx_seq_one_letter_code
_entity_poly.pdbx_strand_id
1 'polypeptide(L)'
;MASELYNTIDAISREKGIDPQIVISAVEDAIVIATRKSLKTQENLRAQLDKETGTINVFSVRTVVETPEQVEDANAQIAFEEARTLDPTVAIGGEIRQLRASHQMAHPTGLGRISAQLARQVIFQKVREAERDTVFNEYNTRVGEIVNATVKRVEGPDVIFDIGKTEARMPRKEQSRLESFAIGERIRVCIMRVEKASKGPQVVVSRAAPELVQHLFQTEVPEIYDGTVQIRAIAREAGERTKIAVMSKDKDVDPVGACVGMKGMRVQSIIRELRGEKIDIIEYHEDPVTFAEKALQPAKVSRVTVLDSSDKHLEVIVDDSQLSLAIGKKGQNVRLAAKLLGWKIDIKSEEEKRQEVEQQMQALVSQAVTPLENIPELGEGIIEKLSAAGVNSVEALADMTPEQLEAIQGIGPKTVEKISIAVNNYFSSLEGAAPQAESELLADQPASELETGETAEEQPLEAEAHSAEGEVGAEEAASETAEELGAEGGETHPTADDVVEIAAETETDPEEAAPGEESSHEGEKEGQKES
;
A
#
# COMPACT_ATOMS: atom_id res chain seq x y z
N MET A 1 15.89 -47.45 -27.99
CA MET A 1 14.53 -46.84 -27.91
C MET A 1 14.23 -46.59 -26.45
N ALA A 2 13.60 -45.47 -26.12
CA ALA A 2 13.24 -45.19 -24.73
C ALA A 2 12.23 -46.24 -24.19
N SER A 3 12.38 -46.65 -22.94
CA SER A 3 11.53 -47.63 -22.32
C SER A 3 10.08 -47.11 -22.11
N GLU A 4 9.13 -48.01 -21.97
CA GLU A 4 7.74 -47.67 -21.72
C GLU A 4 7.60 -46.82 -20.43
N LEU A 5 8.39 -47.15 -19.38
CA LEU A 5 8.44 -46.39 -18.15
C LEU A 5 8.91 -44.94 -18.37
N TYR A 6 9.99 -44.75 -19.14
CA TYR A 6 10.50 -43.43 -19.45
C TYR A 6 9.50 -42.60 -20.26
N ASN A 7 8.82 -43.21 -21.23
CA ASN A 7 7.78 -42.54 -22.01
C ASN A 7 6.58 -42.12 -21.14
N THR A 8 6.22 -42.95 -20.15
CA THR A 8 5.16 -42.62 -19.19
C THR A 8 5.57 -41.44 -18.29
N ILE A 9 6.82 -41.44 -17.81
CA ILE A 9 7.37 -40.32 -17.04
C ILE A 9 7.36 -39.03 -17.85
N ASP A 10 7.82 -39.07 -19.11
CA ASP A 10 7.83 -37.92 -20.00
C ASP A 10 6.40 -37.39 -20.27
N ALA A 11 5.43 -38.28 -20.48
CA ALA A 11 4.03 -37.89 -20.64
C ALA A 11 3.46 -37.19 -19.40
N ILE A 12 3.71 -37.73 -18.20
CA ILE A 12 3.31 -37.10 -16.92
C ILE A 12 3.99 -35.75 -16.75
N SER A 13 5.29 -35.66 -17.06
CA SER A 13 6.07 -34.43 -16.95
C SER A 13 5.51 -33.33 -17.82
N ARG A 14 5.16 -33.66 -19.08
CA ARG A 14 4.53 -32.70 -20.02
C ARG A 14 3.12 -32.28 -19.58
N GLU A 15 2.29 -33.22 -19.12
CA GLU A 15 0.95 -32.93 -18.62
C GLU A 15 0.97 -31.98 -17.41
N LYS A 16 1.96 -32.16 -16.53
CA LYS A 16 2.09 -31.41 -15.29
C LYS A 16 3.03 -30.18 -15.38
N GLY A 17 3.72 -30.02 -16.52
CA GLY A 17 4.68 -28.93 -16.71
C GLY A 17 5.91 -29.02 -15.81
N ILE A 18 6.32 -30.25 -15.45
CA ILE A 18 7.46 -30.53 -14.56
C ILE A 18 8.63 -31.06 -15.40
N ASP A 19 9.87 -30.74 -14.98
CA ASP A 19 11.05 -31.35 -15.62
C ASP A 19 11.04 -32.87 -15.45
N PRO A 20 11.18 -33.68 -16.54
CA PRO A 20 11.26 -35.13 -16.46
C PRO A 20 12.32 -35.62 -15.47
N GLN A 21 13.41 -34.90 -15.28
CA GLN A 21 14.47 -35.28 -14.36
C GLN A 21 14.01 -35.28 -12.90
N ILE A 22 13.11 -34.36 -12.53
CA ILE A 22 12.53 -34.32 -11.18
C ILE A 22 11.65 -35.54 -10.90
N VAL A 23 10.87 -35.97 -11.91
CA VAL A 23 10.03 -37.17 -11.77
C VAL A 23 10.90 -38.44 -11.72
N ILE A 24 11.98 -38.52 -12.51
CA ILE A 24 12.95 -39.61 -12.45
C ILE A 24 13.57 -39.70 -11.04
N SER A 25 14.09 -38.59 -10.52
CA SER A 25 14.66 -38.53 -9.17
C SER A 25 13.64 -38.96 -8.09
N ALA A 26 12.38 -38.53 -8.22
CA ALA A 26 11.32 -38.94 -7.31
C ALA A 26 11.07 -40.47 -7.33
N VAL A 27 11.14 -41.10 -8.51
CA VAL A 27 11.02 -42.56 -8.67
C VAL A 27 12.22 -43.26 -8.07
N GLU A 28 13.43 -42.76 -8.34
CA GLU A 28 14.67 -43.30 -7.78
C GLU A 28 14.67 -43.26 -6.23
N ASP A 29 14.33 -42.10 -5.65
CA ASP A 29 14.21 -41.94 -4.19
C ASP A 29 13.16 -42.88 -3.58
N ALA A 30 12.02 -43.03 -4.23
CA ALA A 30 10.96 -43.91 -3.78
C ALA A 30 11.39 -45.36 -3.75
N ILE A 31 12.14 -45.80 -4.78
CA ILE A 31 12.67 -47.16 -4.85
C ILE A 31 13.77 -47.37 -3.82
N VAL A 32 14.65 -46.39 -3.56
CA VAL A 32 15.64 -46.44 -2.47
C VAL A 32 14.94 -46.68 -1.11
N ILE A 33 13.91 -45.90 -0.78
CA ILE A 33 13.17 -46.01 0.46
C ILE A 33 12.49 -47.39 0.58
N ALA A 34 11.87 -47.84 -0.53
CA ALA A 34 11.21 -49.12 -0.60
C ALA A 34 12.19 -50.31 -0.43
N THR A 35 13.35 -50.24 -1.09
CA THR A 35 14.42 -51.25 -1.03
C THR A 35 15.05 -51.29 0.37
N ARG A 36 15.36 -50.11 0.95
CA ARG A 36 15.87 -50.03 2.34
C ARG A 36 14.93 -50.70 3.34
N LYS A 37 13.62 -50.48 3.21
CA LYS A 37 12.62 -51.11 4.05
C LYS A 37 12.48 -52.61 3.80
N SER A 38 12.60 -53.06 2.54
CA SER A 38 12.52 -54.47 2.15
C SER A 38 13.72 -55.25 2.66
N LEU A 39 14.94 -54.72 2.47
CA LEU A 39 16.19 -55.36 2.90
C LEU A 39 16.52 -55.15 4.38
N LYS A 40 15.77 -54.27 5.09
CA LYS A 40 16.03 -53.84 6.46
C LYS A 40 17.48 -53.41 6.70
N THR A 41 18.09 -52.74 5.71
CA THR A 41 19.47 -52.27 5.75
C THR A 41 19.54 -50.78 6.07
N GLN A 42 20.65 -50.35 6.69
CA GLN A 42 20.98 -48.95 6.91
C GLN A 42 22.04 -48.45 5.93
N GLU A 43 22.43 -49.28 4.94
CA GLU A 43 23.39 -48.87 3.92
C GLU A 43 22.96 -47.59 3.17
N ASN A 44 23.95 -46.82 2.73
CA ASN A 44 23.72 -45.68 1.86
C ASN A 44 23.39 -46.19 0.45
N LEU A 45 22.08 -46.18 0.12
CA LEU A 45 21.57 -46.68 -1.14
C LEU A 45 21.31 -45.52 -2.12
N ARG A 46 21.68 -45.72 -3.39
CA ARG A 46 21.33 -44.84 -4.50
C ARG A 46 20.71 -45.67 -5.63
N ALA A 47 19.60 -45.18 -6.19
CA ALA A 47 18.96 -45.82 -7.35
C ALA A 47 19.31 -45.05 -8.61
N GLN A 48 19.31 -45.76 -9.73
CA GLN A 48 19.53 -45.20 -11.04
C GLN A 48 18.59 -45.87 -12.05
N LEU A 49 17.80 -45.04 -12.76
CA LEU A 49 16.92 -45.50 -13.84
C LEU A 49 17.70 -45.61 -15.15
N ASP A 50 17.72 -46.80 -15.73
CA ASP A 50 18.15 -46.99 -17.09
C ASP A 50 17.02 -46.60 -18.07
N LYS A 51 17.27 -45.56 -18.86
CA LYS A 51 16.28 -44.98 -19.77
C LYS A 51 15.92 -45.90 -20.92
N GLU A 52 16.81 -46.82 -21.29
CA GLU A 52 16.62 -47.73 -22.43
C GLU A 52 15.85 -48.98 -22.03
N THR A 53 16.21 -49.58 -20.91
CA THR A 53 15.59 -50.83 -20.44
C THR A 53 14.42 -50.60 -19.51
N GLY A 54 14.31 -49.41 -18.88
CA GLY A 54 13.31 -49.12 -17.85
C GLY A 54 13.57 -49.82 -16.53
N THR A 55 14.77 -50.36 -16.34
CA THR A 55 15.21 -51.02 -15.15
C THR A 55 15.77 -50.02 -14.16
N ILE A 56 15.37 -50.13 -12.87
CA ILE A 56 15.93 -49.33 -11.80
C ILE A 56 16.88 -50.16 -10.99
N ASN A 57 18.15 -49.79 -11.09
CA ASN A 57 19.25 -50.46 -10.39
C ASN A 57 19.53 -49.74 -9.06
N VAL A 58 19.55 -50.47 -7.94
CA VAL A 58 19.84 -49.93 -6.61
C VAL A 58 21.22 -50.38 -6.20
N PHE A 59 22.07 -49.38 -5.96
CA PHE A 59 23.46 -49.57 -5.56
C PHE A 59 23.63 -49.17 -4.08
N SER A 60 24.45 -49.91 -3.34
CA SER A 60 25.08 -49.41 -2.12
C SER A 60 26.29 -48.57 -2.53
N VAL A 61 26.32 -47.32 -2.05
CA VAL A 61 27.37 -46.36 -2.37
C VAL A 61 28.17 -46.10 -1.11
N ARG A 62 29.49 -46.36 -1.17
CA ARG A 62 30.41 -46.07 -0.07
C ARG A 62 31.56 -45.21 -0.55
N THR A 63 31.90 -44.20 0.23
CA THR A 63 33.03 -43.32 -0.05
C THR A 63 34.31 -43.95 0.46
N VAL A 64 35.37 -43.92 -0.36
CA VAL A 64 36.67 -44.49 -0.03
C VAL A 64 37.46 -43.53 0.84
N VAL A 65 37.84 -43.99 2.04
CA VAL A 65 38.72 -43.26 2.97
C VAL A 65 40.10 -43.89 3.00
N GLU A 66 41.11 -43.14 3.35
CA GLU A 66 42.53 -43.55 3.25
C GLU A 66 42.85 -44.72 4.18
N THR A 67 42.42 -44.64 5.42
CA THR A 67 42.76 -45.64 6.45
C THR A 67 41.51 -46.24 7.09
N PRO A 68 41.57 -47.50 7.62
CA PRO A 68 40.44 -48.10 8.32
C PRO A 68 39.99 -47.31 9.56
N GLU A 69 40.90 -46.55 10.18
CA GLU A 69 40.61 -45.74 11.37
C GLU A 69 39.75 -44.50 11.05
N GLN A 70 39.72 -44.07 9.80
CA GLN A 70 38.89 -42.94 9.32
C GLN A 70 37.46 -43.36 8.95
N VAL A 71 37.13 -44.65 9.03
CA VAL A 71 35.77 -45.12 8.77
C VAL A 71 34.90 -44.84 9.99
N GLU A 72 34.15 -43.75 9.96
CA GLU A 72 33.18 -43.37 10.99
C GLU A 72 31.88 -44.19 10.87
N ASP A 73 31.40 -44.42 9.64
CA ASP A 73 30.20 -45.20 9.34
C ASP A 73 30.49 -46.25 8.26
N ALA A 74 30.54 -47.51 8.66
CA ALA A 74 30.77 -48.65 7.76
C ALA A 74 29.69 -48.81 6.67
N ASN A 75 28.50 -48.21 6.85
CA ASN A 75 27.44 -48.20 5.83
C ASN A 75 27.65 -47.16 4.73
N ALA A 76 28.43 -46.11 5.03
CA ALA A 76 28.67 -44.99 4.12
C ALA A 76 30.12 -44.89 3.63
N GLN A 77 31.07 -45.53 4.34
CA GLN A 77 32.50 -45.42 4.07
C GLN A 77 33.16 -46.79 3.97
N ILE A 78 34.28 -46.89 3.26
CA ILE A 78 35.09 -48.09 3.09
C ILE A 78 36.57 -47.72 3.06
N ALA A 79 37.43 -48.50 3.68
CA ALA A 79 38.88 -48.28 3.62
C ALA A 79 39.45 -48.55 2.23
N PHE A 80 40.47 -47.82 1.85
CA PHE A 80 41.07 -47.88 0.51
C PHE A 80 41.55 -49.31 0.17
N GLU A 81 42.14 -50.04 1.09
CA GLU A 81 42.60 -51.42 0.85
C GLU A 81 41.44 -52.37 0.53
N GLU A 82 40.32 -52.29 1.24
CA GLU A 82 39.12 -53.06 0.95
C GLU A 82 38.47 -52.60 -0.36
N ALA A 83 38.43 -51.30 -0.58
CA ALA A 83 37.89 -50.67 -1.79
C ALA A 83 38.60 -51.15 -3.05
N ARG A 84 39.93 -51.26 -3.00
CA ARG A 84 40.78 -51.70 -4.13
C ARG A 84 40.59 -53.18 -4.47
N THR A 85 40.14 -54.01 -3.51
CA THR A 85 39.79 -55.42 -3.82
C THR A 85 38.50 -55.54 -4.61
N LEU A 86 37.61 -54.56 -4.50
CA LEU A 86 36.31 -54.50 -5.21
C LEU A 86 36.43 -53.79 -6.58
N ASP A 87 37.19 -52.73 -6.61
CA ASP A 87 37.49 -51.98 -7.85
C ASP A 87 38.97 -51.52 -7.84
N PRO A 88 39.82 -52.10 -8.68
CA PRO A 88 41.22 -51.77 -8.73
C PRO A 88 41.51 -50.31 -9.20
N THR A 89 40.55 -49.66 -9.81
CA THR A 89 40.69 -48.31 -10.39
C THR A 89 40.27 -47.19 -9.44
N VAL A 90 39.79 -47.55 -8.25
CA VAL A 90 39.26 -46.56 -7.33
C VAL A 90 40.37 -45.71 -6.70
N ALA A 91 40.08 -44.41 -6.49
CA ALA A 91 40.96 -43.48 -5.80
C ALA A 91 40.38 -43.11 -4.42
N ILE A 92 41.24 -42.64 -3.53
CA ILE A 92 40.84 -42.09 -2.23
C ILE A 92 39.88 -40.92 -2.44
N GLY A 93 38.75 -40.86 -1.73
CA GLY A 93 37.66 -39.91 -1.93
C GLY A 93 36.67 -40.31 -3.04
N GLY A 94 36.96 -41.39 -3.80
CA GLY A 94 36.04 -41.94 -4.80
C GLY A 94 34.87 -42.70 -4.21
N GLU A 95 33.84 -42.97 -5.02
CA GLU A 95 32.65 -43.76 -4.64
C GLU A 95 32.78 -45.19 -5.19
N ILE A 96 32.55 -46.20 -4.33
CA ILE A 96 32.33 -47.58 -4.75
C ILE A 96 30.84 -47.87 -4.78
N ARG A 97 30.40 -48.45 -5.91
CA ARG A 97 29.01 -48.81 -6.15
C ARG A 97 28.87 -50.31 -6.26
N GLN A 98 28.10 -50.93 -5.35
CA GLN A 98 27.78 -52.36 -5.41
C GLN A 98 26.29 -52.52 -5.67
N LEU A 99 25.93 -53.28 -6.70
CA LEU A 99 24.55 -53.59 -7.03
C LEU A 99 23.91 -54.42 -5.89
N ARG A 100 22.83 -53.93 -5.30
CA ARG A 100 22.06 -54.60 -4.26
C ARG A 100 20.75 -55.17 -4.76
N ALA A 101 20.10 -54.46 -5.67
CA ALA A 101 18.83 -54.89 -6.25
C ALA A 101 18.62 -54.28 -7.63
N SER A 102 17.90 -54.97 -8.50
CA SER A 102 17.49 -54.52 -9.81
C SER A 102 15.98 -54.73 -9.93
N HIS A 103 15.23 -53.68 -10.20
CA HIS A 103 13.78 -53.72 -10.25
C HIS A 103 13.26 -53.32 -11.64
N GLN A 104 12.47 -54.21 -12.26
CA GLN A 104 11.69 -53.86 -13.43
C GLN A 104 10.27 -53.47 -12.99
N MET A 105 9.84 -52.28 -13.31
CA MET A 105 8.51 -51.76 -12.91
C MET A 105 7.36 -52.55 -13.54
N ALA A 106 7.57 -53.16 -14.72
CA ALA A 106 6.58 -54.01 -15.36
C ALA A 106 6.26 -55.29 -14.57
N HIS A 107 7.23 -55.80 -13.78
CA HIS A 107 7.05 -57.01 -12.95
C HIS A 107 7.68 -56.79 -11.56
N PRO A 108 6.97 -56.17 -10.60
CA PRO A 108 7.52 -55.84 -9.28
C PRO A 108 7.59 -57.07 -8.36
N THR A 109 8.17 -58.16 -8.83
CA THR A 109 8.28 -59.43 -8.09
C THR A 109 9.23 -59.37 -6.89
N GLY A 110 10.01 -58.29 -6.75
CA GLY A 110 10.97 -58.13 -5.65
C GLY A 110 10.55 -57.18 -4.51
N LEU A 111 9.56 -56.33 -4.74
CA LEU A 111 9.07 -55.39 -3.72
C LEU A 111 7.79 -55.95 -3.06
N GLY A 112 7.83 -56.16 -1.76
CA GLY A 112 6.61 -56.53 -1.00
C GLY A 112 5.52 -55.45 -1.17
N ARG A 113 4.24 -55.87 -1.02
CA ARG A 113 3.06 -54.96 -1.21
C ARG A 113 3.18 -53.63 -0.43
N ILE A 114 3.72 -53.69 0.81
CA ILE A 114 3.90 -52.50 1.67
C ILE A 114 4.95 -51.54 1.09
N SER A 115 6.06 -52.10 0.56
CA SER A 115 7.12 -51.30 -0.05
C SER A 115 6.67 -50.64 -1.35
N ALA A 116 5.87 -51.35 -2.17
CA ALA A 116 5.27 -50.81 -3.38
C ALA A 116 4.25 -49.66 -3.09
N GLN A 117 3.44 -49.79 -2.02
CA GLN A 117 2.54 -48.74 -1.59
C GLN A 117 3.30 -47.50 -1.09
N LEU A 118 4.39 -47.69 -0.34
CA LEU A 118 5.25 -46.62 0.12
C LEU A 118 5.90 -45.90 -1.05
N ALA A 119 6.45 -46.63 -2.02
CA ALA A 119 7.03 -46.03 -3.23
C ALA A 119 6.00 -45.17 -3.97
N ARG A 120 4.79 -45.68 -4.18
CA ARG A 120 3.71 -44.91 -4.79
C ARG A 120 3.41 -43.61 -4.00
N GLN A 121 3.34 -43.67 -2.69
CA GLN A 121 3.09 -42.53 -1.83
C GLN A 121 4.20 -41.47 -1.97
N VAL A 122 5.47 -41.88 -1.97
CA VAL A 122 6.63 -40.99 -2.10
C VAL A 122 6.64 -40.34 -3.48
N ILE A 123 6.38 -41.08 -4.56
CA ILE A 123 6.30 -40.53 -5.92
C ILE A 123 5.21 -39.45 -6.00
N PHE A 124 3.99 -39.76 -5.54
CA PHE A 124 2.91 -38.78 -5.54
C PHE A 124 3.23 -37.54 -4.71
N GLN A 125 3.91 -37.71 -3.58
CA GLN A 125 4.32 -36.59 -2.74
C GLN A 125 5.34 -35.70 -3.46
N LYS A 126 6.36 -36.29 -4.07
CA LYS A 126 7.41 -35.56 -4.80
C LYS A 126 6.89 -34.88 -6.06
N VAL A 127 6.02 -35.54 -6.82
CA VAL A 127 5.38 -34.93 -8.00
C VAL A 127 4.53 -33.72 -7.57
N ARG A 128 3.74 -33.83 -6.50
CA ARG A 128 2.97 -32.68 -5.98
C ARG A 128 3.86 -31.56 -5.45
N GLU A 129 5.01 -31.88 -4.86
CA GLU A 129 5.98 -30.89 -4.43
C GLU A 129 6.56 -30.14 -5.63
N ALA A 130 6.95 -30.86 -6.68
CA ALA A 130 7.45 -30.29 -7.91
C ALA A 130 6.39 -29.44 -8.67
N GLU A 131 5.13 -29.90 -8.73
CA GLU A 131 4.00 -29.10 -9.24
C GLU A 131 3.89 -27.76 -8.51
N ARG A 132 3.99 -27.78 -7.18
CA ARG A 132 3.92 -26.56 -6.36
C ARG A 132 5.10 -25.63 -6.59
N ASP A 133 6.30 -26.16 -6.69
CA ASP A 133 7.49 -25.35 -6.97
C ASP A 133 7.41 -24.73 -8.35
N THR A 134 6.89 -25.43 -9.35
CA THR A 134 6.65 -24.90 -10.69
C THR A 134 5.63 -23.77 -10.67
N VAL A 135 4.50 -23.98 -10.00
CA VAL A 135 3.46 -22.95 -9.81
C VAL A 135 4.03 -21.75 -9.04
N PHE A 136 4.78 -22.01 -7.97
CA PHE A 136 5.43 -20.95 -7.20
C PHE A 136 6.35 -20.09 -8.07
N ASN A 137 7.24 -20.71 -8.82
CA ASN A 137 8.20 -20.00 -9.67
C ASN A 137 7.50 -19.21 -10.78
N GLU A 138 6.49 -19.80 -11.44
CA GLU A 138 5.73 -19.15 -12.51
C GLU A 138 4.93 -17.93 -12.00
N TYR A 139 4.19 -18.08 -10.90
CA TYR A 139 3.36 -16.99 -10.40
C TYR A 139 4.12 -15.97 -9.56
N ASN A 140 5.28 -16.34 -9.01
CA ASN A 140 6.12 -15.40 -8.27
C ASN A 140 6.70 -14.29 -9.17
N THR A 141 6.98 -14.59 -10.43
CA THR A 141 7.41 -13.59 -11.43
C THR A 141 6.26 -12.68 -11.87
N ARG A 142 5.01 -13.10 -11.64
CA ARG A 142 3.79 -12.40 -12.05
C ARG A 142 3.10 -11.67 -10.89
N VAL A 143 3.79 -11.53 -9.76
CA VAL A 143 3.27 -10.74 -8.64
C VAL A 143 3.08 -9.28 -9.08
N GLY A 144 1.91 -8.71 -8.77
CA GLY A 144 1.49 -7.39 -9.23
C GLY A 144 0.68 -7.40 -10.54
N GLU A 145 0.68 -8.48 -11.33
CA GLU A 145 -0.11 -8.57 -12.56
C GLU A 145 -1.60 -8.79 -12.28
N ILE A 146 -2.43 -8.34 -13.23
CA ILE A 146 -3.85 -8.65 -13.26
C ILE A 146 -4.08 -9.93 -14.08
N VAL A 147 -4.88 -10.82 -13.50
CA VAL A 147 -5.34 -12.04 -14.17
C VAL A 147 -6.86 -12.13 -14.16
N ASN A 148 -7.40 -12.73 -15.23
CA ASN A 148 -8.81 -13.09 -15.26
C ASN A 148 -9.00 -14.37 -14.43
N ALA A 149 -9.84 -14.29 -13.43
CA ALA A 149 -10.12 -15.39 -12.52
C ALA A 149 -11.61 -15.75 -12.53
N THR A 150 -11.92 -17.02 -12.39
CA THR A 150 -13.30 -17.51 -12.26
C THR A 150 -13.55 -17.95 -10.83
N VAL A 151 -14.62 -17.49 -10.22
CA VAL A 151 -15.01 -17.92 -8.86
C VAL A 151 -15.36 -19.40 -8.89
N LYS A 152 -14.60 -20.22 -8.18
CA LYS A 152 -14.81 -21.67 -8.12
C LYS A 152 -15.67 -22.08 -6.93
N ARG A 153 -15.40 -21.55 -5.76
CA ARG A 153 -16.12 -21.81 -4.52
C ARG A 153 -15.82 -20.76 -3.45
N VAL A 154 -16.68 -20.72 -2.45
CA VAL A 154 -16.48 -19.88 -1.26
C VAL A 154 -16.22 -20.81 -0.08
N GLU A 155 -15.11 -20.62 0.62
CA GLU A 155 -14.68 -21.40 1.78
C GLU A 155 -14.64 -20.50 3.03
N GLY A 156 -15.75 -20.47 3.78
CA GLY A 156 -15.87 -19.59 4.93
C GLY A 156 -15.72 -18.11 4.55
N PRO A 157 -14.69 -17.39 5.07
CA PRO A 157 -14.45 -15.99 4.72
C PRO A 157 -13.68 -15.81 3.42
N ASP A 158 -13.09 -16.87 2.87
CA ASP A 158 -12.19 -16.83 1.73
C ASP A 158 -12.92 -17.23 0.44
N VAL A 159 -12.55 -16.60 -0.67
CA VAL A 159 -13.06 -16.96 -2.00
C VAL A 159 -11.95 -17.64 -2.78
N ILE A 160 -12.25 -18.79 -3.37
CA ILE A 160 -11.32 -19.57 -4.17
C ILE A 160 -11.63 -19.35 -5.65
N PHE A 161 -10.62 -18.98 -6.38
CA PHE A 161 -10.67 -18.70 -7.81
C PHE A 161 -9.89 -19.74 -8.59
N ASP A 162 -10.32 -19.95 -9.81
CA ASP A 162 -9.57 -20.64 -10.85
C ASP A 162 -8.89 -19.58 -11.73
N ILE A 163 -7.56 -19.61 -11.77
CA ILE A 163 -6.74 -18.70 -12.59
C ILE A 163 -6.09 -19.41 -13.78
N GLY A 164 -6.62 -20.57 -14.16
CA GLY A 164 -6.23 -21.40 -15.29
C GLY A 164 -5.38 -22.60 -14.89
N LYS A 165 -4.10 -22.40 -14.54
CA LYS A 165 -3.21 -23.52 -14.17
C LYS A 165 -3.37 -23.96 -12.72
N THR A 166 -3.81 -23.07 -11.85
CA THR A 166 -3.93 -23.34 -10.41
C THR A 166 -5.09 -22.56 -9.78
N GLU A 167 -5.42 -22.94 -8.56
CA GLU A 167 -6.37 -22.19 -7.74
C GLU A 167 -5.66 -21.04 -7.02
N ALA A 168 -6.37 -19.92 -6.87
CA ALA A 168 -5.94 -18.78 -6.07
C ALA A 168 -6.94 -18.53 -4.94
N ARG A 169 -6.44 -18.04 -3.82
CA ARG A 169 -7.23 -17.69 -2.65
C ARG A 169 -7.30 -16.18 -2.48
N MET A 170 -8.48 -15.65 -2.24
CA MET A 170 -8.69 -14.27 -1.85
C MET A 170 -9.24 -14.21 -0.43
N PRO A 171 -8.38 -13.92 0.57
CA PRO A 171 -8.79 -13.78 1.97
C PRO A 171 -9.74 -12.57 2.14
N ARG A 172 -10.54 -12.55 3.21
CA ARG A 172 -11.47 -11.47 3.52
C ARG A 172 -10.84 -10.06 3.47
N LYS A 173 -9.57 -9.94 3.86
CA LYS A 173 -8.83 -8.66 3.86
C LYS A 173 -8.55 -8.12 2.46
N GLU A 174 -8.46 -9.04 1.49
CA GLU A 174 -8.17 -8.74 0.09
C GLU A 174 -9.45 -8.59 -0.76
N GLN A 175 -10.62 -8.75 -0.14
CA GLN A 175 -11.92 -8.56 -0.78
C GLN A 175 -12.36 -7.11 -0.68
N SER A 176 -13.02 -6.61 -1.72
CA SER A 176 -13.76 -5.35 -1.67
C SER A 176 -15.02 -5.52 -0.82
N ARG A 177 -15.31 -4.54 0.04
CA ARG A 177 -16.43 -4.65 1.00
C ARG A 177 -17.81 -4.67 0.36
N LEU A 178 -17.96 -4.05 -0.81
CA LEU A 178 -19.22 -3.90 -1.52
C LEU A 178 -19.40 -4.93 -2.63
N GLU A 179 -18.38 -5.76 -2.90
CA GLU A 179 -18.47 -6.79 -3.93
C GLU A 179 -19.00 -8.11 -3.36
N SER A 180 -19.92 -8.74 -4.09
CA SER A 180 -20.35 -10.12 -3.87
C SER A 180 -19.80 -10.98 -5.00
N PHE A 181 -19.41 -12.21 -4.69
CA PHE A 181 -18.77 -13.14 -5.63
C PHE A 181 -19.68 -14.34 -5.85
N ALA A 182 -20.24 -14.46 -7.06
CA ALA A 182 -21.07 -15.57 -7.45
C ALA A 182 -20.21 -16.70 -8.07
N ILE A 183 -20.53 -17.95 -7.75
CA ILE A 183 -19.82 -19.11 -8.32
C ILE A 183 -19.97 -19.10 -9.85
N GLY A 184 -18.86 -19.29 -10.57
CA GLY A 184 -18.80 -19.25 -12.04
C GLY A 184 -18.60 -17.84 -12.61
N GLU A 185 -18.60 -16.81 -11.78
CA GLU A 185 -18.38 -15.45 -12.21
C GLU A 185 -16.92 -15.20 -12.57
N ARG A 186 -16.69 -14.47 -13.68
CA ARG A 186 -15.36 -14.06 -14.14
C ARG A 186 -15.07 -12.63 -13.71
N ILE A 187 -13.97 -12.45 -13.02
CA ILE A 187 -13.51 -11.14 -12.55
C ILE A 187 -12.01 -10.99 -12.72
N ARG A 188 -11.54 -9.75 -12.80
CA ARG A 188 -10.11 -9.43 -12.81
C ARG A 188 -9.61 -9.33 -11.37
N VAL A 189 -8.51 -9.99 -11.07
CA VAL A 189 -7.86 -9.95 -9.75
C VAL A 189 -6.38 -9.67 -9.89
N CYS A 190 -5.80 -9.01 -8.91
CA CYS A 190 -4.35 -8.78 -8.85
C CYS A 190 -3.68 -9.90 -8.06
N ILE A 191 -2.57 -10.43 -8.55
CA ILE A 191 -1.73 -11.39 -7.82
C ILE A 191 -0.92 -10.61 -6.79
N MET A 192 -1.20 -10.84 -5.50
CA MET A 192 -0.50 -10.14 -4.41
C MET A 192 0.79 -10.83 -4.01
N ARG A 193 0.73 -12.14 -3.83
CA ARG A 193 1.86 -12.94 -3.39
C ARG A 193 1.61 -14.41 -3.65
N VAL A 194 2.70 -15.18 -3.63
CA VAL A 194 2.67 -16.63 -3.71
C VAL A 194 3.25 -17.19 -2.41
N GLU A 195 2.53 -18.09 -1.77
CA GLU A 195 2.90 -18.70 -0.49
C GLU A 195 3.31 -20.16 -0.70
N LYS A 196 4.42 -20.61 -0.11
CA LYS A 196 4.80 -22.03 -0.10
C LYS A 196 3.95 -22.80 0.92
N ALA A 197 2.68 -23.01 0.60
CA ALA A 197 1.77 -23.75 1.45
C ALA A 197 1.87 -25.26 1.24
N SER A 198 1.83 -26.04 2.34
CA SER A 198 1.80 -27.50 2.26
C SER A 198 0.46 -28.05 1.78
N LYS A 199 -0.63 -27.30 1.97
CA LYS A 199 -2.00 -27.64 1.56
C LYS A 199 -2.72 -26.41 1.03
N GLY A 200 -3.61 -26.61 0.05
CA GLY A 200 -4.46 -25.58 -0.51
C GLY A 200 -3.80 -24.72 -1.58
N PRO A 201 -4.48 -23.64 -2.03
CA PRO A 201 -4.00 -22.71 -3.03
C PRO A 201 -2.79 -21.93 -2.52
N GLN A 202 -1.77 -21.78 -3.36
CA GLN A 202 -0.54 -21.06 -3.05
C GLN A 202 -0.61 -19.58 -3.45
N VAL A 203 -1.36 -19.27 -4.50
CA VAL A 203 -1.47 -17.92 -5.03
C VAL A 203 -2.53 -17.15 -4.25
N VAL A 204 -2.14 -16.00 -3.70
CA VAL A 204 -3.04 -15.07 -3.03
C VAL A 204 -3.33 -13.92 -3.97
N VAL A 205 -4.62 -13.68 -4.22
CA VAL A 205 -5.11 -12.62 -5.10
C VAL A 205 -5.91 -11.59 -4.33
N SER A 206 -6.00 -10.38 -4.87
CA SER A 206 -6.68 -9.26 -4.25
C SER A 206 -7.56 -8.49 -5.23
N ARG A 207 -8.69 -8.02 -4.71
CA ARG A 207 -9.55 -6.99 -5.32
C ARG A 207 -9.42 -5.65 -4.57
N ALA A 208 -8.78 -5.67 -3.40
CA ALA A 208 -8.58 -4.49 -2.56
C ALA A 208 -7.27 -3.74 -2.84
N ALA A 209 -6.33 -4.35 -3.54
CA ALA A 209 -5.01 -3.80 -3.83
C ALA A 209 -5.06 -2.54 -4.70
N PRO A 210 -4.26 -1.50 -4.40
CA PRO A 210 -4.17 -0.30 -5.24
C PRO A 210 -3.59 -0.59 -6.63
N GLU A 211 -2.73 -1.61 -6.77
CA GLU A 211 -2.15 -2.08 -8.02
C GLU A 211 -3.22 -2.49 -9.03
N LEU A 212 -4.37 -3.01 -8.55
CA LEU A 212 -5.51 -3.32 -9.42
C LEU A 212 -6.00 -2.06 -10.15
N VAL A 213 -6.14 -0.95 -9.44
CA VAL A 213 -6.58 0.33 -10.03
C VAL A 213 -5.54 0.85 -11.01
N GLN A 214 -4.25 0.81 -10.64
CA GLN A 214 -3.15 1.23 -11.50
C GLN A 214 -3.17 0.50 -12.84
N HIS A 215 -3.30 -0.82 -12.82
CA HIS A 215 -3.33 -1.63 -14.05
C HIS A 215 -4.61 -1.41 -14.87
N LEU A 216 -5.76 -1.18 -14.21
CA LEU A 216 -6.97 -0.84 -14.93
C LEU A 216 -6.80 0.48 -15.71
N PHE A 217 -6.18 1.48 -15.09
CA PHE A 217 -5.85 2.73 -15.78
C PHE A 217 -4.84 2.51 -16.92
N GLN A 218 -3.80 1.68 -16.73
CA GLN A 218 -2.86 1.34 -17.79
C GLN A 218 -3.54 0.67 -19.00
N THR A 219 -4.59 -0.10 -18.76
CA THR A 219 -5.34 -0.79 -19.83
C THR A 219 -6.28 0.15 -20.57
N GLU A 220 -6.95 1.08 -19.85
CA GLU A 220 -8.00 1.95 -20.40
C GLU A 220 -7.45 3.28 -20.95
N VAL A 221 -6.25 3.71 -20.51
CA VAL A 221 -5.65 5.01 -20.82
C VAL A 221 -4.36 4.82 -21.60
N PRO A 222 -4.35 5.00 -22.92
CA PRO A 222 -3.17 4.83 -23.75
C PRO A 222 -2.00 5.71 -23.31
N GLU A 223 -2.26 6.93 -22.87
CA GLU A 223 -1.26 7.90 -22.43
C GLU A 223 -0.53 7.45 -21.15
N ILE A 224 -1.16 6.59 -20.33
CA ILE A 224 -0.51 5.92 -19.19
C ILE A 224 0.30 4.73 -19.67
N TYR A 225 -0.22 3.96 -20.63
CA TYR A 225 0.48 2.82 -21.21
C TYR A 225 1.79 3.26 -21.89
N ASP A 226 1.75 4.36 -22.64
CA ASP A 226 2.92 4.93 -23.32
C ASP A 226 3.88 5.64 -22.36
N GLY A 227 3.44 5.88 -21.12
CA GLY A 227 4.23 6.53 -20.07
C GLY A 227 4.34 8.05 -20.19
N THR A 228 3.53 8.69 -21.05
CA THR A 228 3.37 10.15 -21.15
C THR A 228 2.70 10.68 -19.89
N VAL A 229 1.60 10.05 -19.46
CA VAL A 229 0.95 10.30 -18.17
C VAL A 229 1.40 9.24 -17.16
N GLN A 230 1.71 9.66 -15.94
CA GLN A 230 2.15 8.80 -14.87
C GLN A 230 1.25 8.92 -13.65
N ILE A 231 0.89 7.78 -13.07
CA ILE A 231 0.25 7.72 -11.75
C ILE A 231 1.36 7.81 -10.69
N ARG A 232 1.34 8.88 -9.89
CA ARG A 232 2.34 9.13 -8.84
C ARG A 232 1.96 8.55 -7.49
N ALA A 233 0.69 8.58 -7.16
CA ALA A 233 0.19 8.04 -5.91
C ALA A 233 -1.25 7.54 -6.06
N ILE A 234 -1.60 6.54 -5.25
CA ILE A 234 -2.95 5.98 -5.16
C ILE A 234 -3.30 5.84 -3.68
N ALA A 235 -4.43 6.41 -3.27
CA ALA A 235 -5.02 6.19 -1.96
C ALA A 235 -6.40 5.56 -2.14
N ARG A 236 -6.58 4.31 -1.65
CA ARG A 236 -7.76 3.50 -1.91
C ARG A 236 -8.43 3.01 -0.63
N GLU A 237 -9.74 3.08 -0.61
CA GLU A 237 -10.64 2.35 0.27
C GLU A 237 -11.52 1.47 -0.63
N ALA A 238 -11.11 0.21 -0.77
CA ALA A 238 -11.69 -0.74 -1.73
C ALA A 238 -13.21 -0.85 -1.61
N GLY A 239 -13.88 -0.68 -2.76
CA GLY A 239 -15.34 -0.69 -2.89
C GLY A 239 -16.02 0.63 -2.56
N GLU A 240 -15.36 1.58 -1.91
CA GLU A 240 -15.97 2.86 -1.53
C GLU A 240 -15.45 4.01 -2.40
N ARG A 241 -14.16 4.34 -2.26
CA ARG A 241 -13.56 5.49 -2.97
C ARG A 241 -12.06 5.34 -3.14
N THR A 242 -11.57 5.78 -4.29
CA THR A 242 -10.13 5.86 -4.60
C THR A 242 -9.78 7.25 -5.08
N LYS A 243 -8.66 7.79 -4.59
CA LYS A 243 -8.02 8.99 -5.11
C LYS A 243 -6.73 8.61 -5.81
N ILE A 244 -6.53 9.11 -7.02
CA ILE A 244 -5.29 8.92 -7.78
C ILE A 244 -4.66 10.25 -8.12
N ALA A 245 -3.35 10.34 -7.98
CA ALA A 245 -2.58 11.51 -8.36
C ALA A 245 -1.83 11.21 -9.67
N VAL A 246 -2.09 11.99 -10.69
CA VAL A 246 -1.54 11.83 -12.03
C VAL A 246 -0.73 13.05 -12.44
N MET A 247 0.35 12.83 -13.19
CA MET A 247 1.12 13.92 -13.79
C MET A 247 1.50 13.56 -15.22
N SER A 248 1.63 14.57 -16.07
CA SER A 248 2.16 14.40 -17.41
C SER A 248 3.63 14.78 -17.47
N LYS A 249 4.41 14.05 -18.29
CA LYS A 249 5.77 14.46 -18.68
C LYS A 249 5.74 15.53 -19.76
N ASP A 250 4.71 15.50 -20.59
CA ASP A 250 4.48 16.44 -21.66
C ASP A 250 3.57 17.56 -21.18
N LYS A 251 3.99 18.83 -21.35
CA LYS A 251 3.24 20.00 -20.93
C LYS A 251 1.97 20.23 -21.74
N ASP A 252 1.91 19.69 -22.95
CA ASP A 252 0.77 19.85 -23.85
C ASP A 252 -0.35 18.82 -23.59
N VAL A 253 -0.10 17.84 -22.71
CA VAL A 253 -1.05 16.78 -22.37
C VAL A 253 -1.64 17.02 -20.96
N ASP A 254 -2.95 17.25 -20.91
CA ASP A 254 -3.70 17.28 -19.63
C ASP A 254 -3.80 15.88 -19.03
N PRO A 255 -3.12 15.60 -17.89
CA PRO A 255 -3.11 14.27 -17.30
C PRO A 255 -4.48 13.85 -16.73
N VAL A 256 -5.26 14.82 -16.25
CA VAL A 256 -6.59 14.54 -15.68
C VAL A 256 -7.58 14.27 -16.82
N GLY A 257 -7.60 15.10 -17.84
CA GLY A 257 -8.44 14.93 -19.02
C GLY A 257 -8.19 13.60 -19.75
N ALA A 258 -6.91 13.21 -19.91
CA ALA A 258 -6.53 11.93 -20.50
C ALA A 258 -7.11 10.73 -19.73
N CYS A 259 -7.02 10.76 -18.39
CA CYS A 259 -7.55 9.69 -17.53
C CYS A 259 -9.08 9.66 -17.48
N VAL A 260 -9.74 10.80 -17.49
CA VAL A 260 -11.21 10.91 -17.50
C VAL A 260 -11.76 10.47 -18.86
N GLY A 261 -11.12 10.90 -19.94
CA GLY A 261 -11.55 10.63 -21.32
C GLY A 261 -12.79 11.40 -21.74
N MET A 262 -13.18 11.28 -23.01
CA MET A 262 -14.33 12.00 -23.55
C MET A 262 -15.61 11.67 -22.75
N LYS A 263 -16.26 12.71 -22.20
CA LYS A 263 -17.48 12.56 -21.38
C LYS A 263 -17.34 11.56 -20.23
N GLY A 264 -16.11 11.33 -19.75
CA GLY A 264 -15.84 10.43 -18.64
C GLY A 264 -15.91 8.93 -18.98
N MET A 265 -15.90 8.56 -20.27
CA MET A 265 -16.08 7.15 -20.67
C MET A 265 -14.99 6.23 -20.12
N ARG A 266 -13.72 6.67 -20.11
CA ARG A 266 -12.60 5.85 -19.62
C ARG A 266 -12.72 5.58 -18.11
N VAL A 267 -12.90 6.63 -17.31
CA VAL A 267 -13.06 6.47 -15.86
C VAL A 267 -14.33 5.68 -15.52
N GLN A 268 -15.41 5.85 -16.30
CA GLN A 268 -16.66 5.11 -16.08
C GLN A 268 -16.51 3.62 -16.38
N SER A 269 -15.67 3.22 -17.36
CA SER A 269 -15.32 1.83 -17.62
C SER A 269 -14.65 1.20 -16.40
N ILE A 270 -13.69 1.90 -15.81
CA ILE A 270 -12.97 1.46 -14.62
C ILE A 270 -13.91 1.39 -13.40
N ILE A 271 -14.75 2.41 -13.18
CA ILE A 271 -15.75 2.42 -12.10
C ILE A 271 -16.69 1.21 -12.23
N ARG A 272 -17.10 0.85 -13.45
CA ARG A 272 -17.95 -0.31 -13.70
C ARG A 272 -17.24 -1.63 -13.39
N GLU A 273 -15.97 -1.76 -13.77
CA GLU A 273 -15.14 -2.92 -13.41
C GLU A 273 -14.99 -3.07 -11.89
N LEU A 274 -14.86 -1.96 -11.17
CA LEU A 274 -14.76 -1.90 -9.70
C LEU A 274 -16.14 -1.85 -8.99
N ARG A 275 -17.21 -2.16 -9.73
CA ARG A 275 -18.59 -2.26 -9.22
C ARG A 275 -19.11 -1.04 -8.48
N GLY A 276 -18.79 0.15 -9.00
CA GLY A 276 -19.30 1.42 -8.51
C GLY A 276 -18.38 2.12 -7.50
N GLU A 277 -17.16 1.66 -7.31
CA GLU A 277 -16.15 2.37 -6.52
C GLU A 277 -15.90 3.77 -7.13
N LYS A 278 -16.04 4.83 -6.33
CA LYS A 278 -15.84 6.21 -6.79
C LYS A 278 -14.37 6.48 -6.99
N ILE A 279 -14.03 7.13 -8.11
CA ILE A 279 -12.64 7.46 -8.44
C ILE A 279 -12.51 8.97 -8.60
N ASP A 280 -11.62 9.57 -7.81
CA ASP A 280 -11.21 10.97 -7.93
C ASP A 280 -9.82 11.02 -8.58
N ILE A 281 -9.73 11.70 -9.71
CA ILE A 281 -8.49 11.90 -10.45
C ILE A 281 -7.99 13.29 -10.15
N ILE A 282 -6.76 13.39 -9.64
CA ILE A 282 -6.17 14.62 -9.10
C ILE A 282 -4.85 14.84 -9.80
N GLU A 283 -4.58 16.05 -10.22
CA GLU A 283 -3.28 16.43 -10.75
C GLU A 283 -2.24 16.45 -9.61
N TYR A 284 -1.13 15.72 -9.81
CA TYR A 284 -0.02 15.71 -8.87
C TYR A 284 0.74 17.03 -8.90
N HIS A 285 1.16 17.49 -7.75
CA HIS A 285 2.03 18.64 -7.61
C HIS A 285 3.16 18.34 -6.62
N GLU A 286 4.36 18.89 -6.87
CA GLU A 286 5.52 18.67 -5.97
C GLU A 286 5.39 19.46 -4.67
N ASP A 287 4.79 20.66 -4.76
CA ASP A 287 4.49 21.46 -3.58
C ASP A 287 3.33 20.84 -2.79
N PRO A 288 3.55 20.48 -1.51
CA PRO A 288 2.54 19.83 -0.69
C PRO A 288 1.33 20.72 -0.41
N VAL A 289 1.48 22.05 -0.43
CA VAL A 289 0.38 23.00 -0.22
C VAL A 289 -0.59 22.95 -1.38
N THR A 290 -0.09 23.15 -2.59
CA THR A 290 -0.89 23.06 -3.82
C THR A 290 -1.49 21.67 -4.03
N PHE A 291 -0.72 20.63 -3.69
CA PHE A 291 -1.21 19.26 -3.83
C PHE A 291 -2.34 18.95 -2.83
N ALA A 292 -2.26 19.47 -1.59
CA ALA A 292 -3.32 19.33 -0.60
C ALA A 292 -4.64 20.00 -1.04
N GLU A 293 -4.57 21.20 -1.62
CA GLU A 293 -5.75 21.89 -2.17
C GLU A 293 -6.46 21.03 -3.23
N LYS A 294 -5.67 20.48 -4.18
CA LYS A 294 -6.21 19.60 -5.23
C LYS A 294 -6.72 18.27 -4.67
N ALA A 295 -6.04 17.68 -3.68
CA ALA A 295 -6.39 16.39 -3.09
C ALA A 295 -7.68 16.44 -2.26
N LEU A 296 -8.05 17.59 -1.70
CA LEU A 296 -9.28 17.76 -0.93
C LEU A 296 -10.52 18.02 -1.79
N GLN A 297 -10.36 18.20 -3.11
CA GLN A 297 -11.51 18.31 -4.00
C GLN A 297 -12.51 17.15 -3.76
N PRO A 298 -13.84 17.43 -3.86
CA PRO A 298 -14.50 18.62 -4.41
C PRO A 298 -14.64 19.82 -3.44
N ALA A 299 -14.13 19.74 -2.20
CA ALA A 299 -14.18 20.86 -1.27
C ALA A 299 -13.27 22.01 -1.76
N LYS A 300 -13.73 23.23 -1.57
CA LYS A 300 -12.93 24.43 -1.83
C LYS A 300 -12.13 24.76 -0.57
N VAL A 301 -10.83 24.87 -0.72
CA VAL A 301 -9.90 25.20 0.37
C VAL A 301 -9.63 26.71 0.30
N SER A 302 -9.71 27.38 1.46
CA SER A 302 -9.40 28.82 1.57
C SER A 302 -7.91 29.03 1.74
N ARG A 303 -7.25 28.22 2.57
CA ARG A 303 -5.81 28.33 2.88
C ARG A 303 -5.23 27.01 3.33
N VAL A 304 -3.98 26.73 2.92
CA VAL A 304 -3.16 25.64 3.45
C VAL A 304 -1.90 26.23 4.05
N THR A 305 -1.54 25.76 5.24
CA THR A 305 -0.34 26.19 5.97
C THR A 305 0.44 24.98 6.43
N VAL A 306 1.75 25.00 6.25
CA VAL A 306 2.65 23.95 6.80
C VAL A 306 2.90 24.27 8.27
N LEU A 307 2.44 23.40 9.16
CA LEU A 307 2.69 23.53 10.61
C LEU A 307 4.07 23.01 10.96
N ASP A 308 4.41 21.82 10.46
CA ASP A 308 5.68 21.18 10.71
C ASP A 308 6.13 20.39 9.47
N SER A 309 7.28 20.77 8.94
CA SER A 309 7.90 20.09 7.79
C SER A 309 8.55 18.76 8.19
N SER A 310 9.05 18.63 9.43
CA SER A 310 9.71 17.44 9.95
C SER A 310 8.68 16.32 10.16
N ASP A 311 7.55 16.66 10.78
CA ASP A 311 6.44 15.75 11.05
C ASP A 311 5.46 15.61 9.86
N LYS A 312 5.71 16.32 8.77
CA LYS A 312 4.84 16.38 7.59
C LYS A 312 3.39 16.69 7.97
N HIS A 313 3.18 17.85 8.58
CA HIS A 313 1.89 18.25 9.11
C HIS A 313 1.38 19.53 8.43
N LEU A 314 0.17 19.47 7.90
CA LEU A 314 -0.53 20.56 7.22
C LEU A 314 -1.78 20.95 8.01
N GLU A 315 -2.03 22.24 8.12
CA GLU A 315 -3.30 22.80 8.55
C GLU A 315 -4.02 23.35 7.33
N VAL A 316 -5.26 22.93 7.15
CA VAL A 316 -6.11 23.34 6.03
C VAL A 316 -7.30 24.11 6.58
N ILE A 317 -7.49 25.34 6.10
CA ILE A 317 -8.59 26.19 6.49
C ILE A 317 -9.59 26.20 5.34
N VAL A 318 -10.85 25.97 5.69
CA VAL A 318 -11.97 25.92 4.76
C VAL A 318 -13.11 26.78 5.28
N ASP A 319 -13.94 27.29 4.35
CA ASP A 319 -15.21 27.93 4.71
C ASP A 319 -16.11 26.96 5.49
N ASP A 320 -16.90 27.45 6.45
CA ASP A 320 -17.77 26.63 7.29
C ASP A 320 -18.73 25.77 6.46
N SER A 321 -19.22 26.29 5.35
CA SER A 321 -20.08 25.56 4.41
C SER A 321 -19.35 24.38 3.72
N GLN A 322 -18.04 24.44 3.61
CA GLN A 322 -17.19 23.43 2.96
C GLN A 322 -16.60 22.40 3.93
N LEU A 323 -16.65 22.66 5.25
CA LEU A 323 -16.05 21.83 6.27
C LEU A 323 -16.51 20.37 6.19
N SER A 324 -17.82 20.15 6.12
CA SER A 324 -18.39 18.80 6.01
C SER A 324 -17.93 18.06 4.73
N LEU A 325 -17.76 18.80 3.64
CA LEU A 325 -17.31 18.25 2.35
C LEU A 325 -15.81 17.95 2.36
N ALA A 326 -15.00 18.81 2.98
CA ALA A 326 -13.56 18.64 3.14
C ALA A 326 -13.23 17.41 4.00
N ILE A 327 -13.92 17.25 5.12
CA ILE A 327 -13.80 16.07 5.99
C ILE A 327 -14.36 14.83 5.26
N GLY A 328 -15.53 14.96 4.63
CA GLY A 328 -16.24 13.88 3.98
C GLY A 328 -16.91 12.91 4.94
N LYS A 329 -17.73 11.98 4.42
CA LYS A 329 -18.45 10.99 5.21
C LYS A 329 -17.47 10.14 6.04
N LYS A 330 -17.59 10.16 7.37
CA LYS A 330 -16.70 9.44 8.30
C LYS A 330 -15.20 9.81 8.14
N GLY A 331 -14.89 11.02 7.72
CA GLY A 331 -13.53 11.46 7.50
C GLY A 331 -12.84 10.83 6.28
N GLN A 332 -13.60 10.31 5.33
CA GLN A 332 -13.06 9.58 4.17
C GLN A 332 -12.25 10.48 3.26
N ASN A 333 -12.73 11.71 2.96
CA ASN A 333 -12.06 12.60 2.03
C ASN A 333 -10.69 13.04 2.57
N VAL A 334 -10.63 13.53 3.82
CA VAL A 334 -9.37 13.92 4.46
C VAL A 334 -8.41 12.74 4.64
N ARG A 335 -8.93 11.56 5.03
CA ARG A 335 -8.09 10.37 5.23
C ARG A 335 -7.45 9.87 3.92
N LEU A 336 -8.20 9.89 2.82
CA LEU A 336 -7.67 9.55 1.50
C LEU A 336 -6.69 10.60 1.01
N ALA A 337 -6.97 11.90 1.21
CA ALA A 337 -6.04 12.98 0.87
C ALA A 337 -4.74 12.85 1.68
N ALA A 338 -4.80 12.65 2.98
CA ALA A 338 -3.64 12.45 3.84
C ALA A 338 -2.79 11.24 3.40
N LYS A 339 -3.42 10.11 3.04
CA LYS A 339 -2.72 8.94 2.49
C LYS A 339 -2.08 9.22 1.14
N LEU A 340 -2.75 9.99 0.28
CA LEU A 340 -2.27 10.33 -1.06
C LEU A 340 -1.02 11.21 -1.01
N LEU A 341 -1.03 12.21 -0.11
CA LEU A 341 0.09 13.12 0.10
C LEU A 341 1.21 12.50 0.92
N GLY A 342 0.90 11.57 1.82
CA GLY A 342 1.81 11.09 2.85
C GLY A 342 2.08 12.12 3.95
N TRP A 343 1.11 13.04 4.18
CA TRP A 343 1.14 14.10 5.19
C TRP A 343 -0.05 13.97 6.13
N LYS A 344 0.10 14.43 7.35
CA LYS A 344 -1.00 14.62 8.30
C LYS A 344 -1.75 15.90 7.89
N ILE A 345 -3.07 15.84 7.88
CA ILE A 345 -3.91 16.98 7.49
C ILE A 345 -4.91 17.24 8.59
N ASP A 346 -4.85 18.43 9.18
CA ASP A 346 -5.85 18.95 10.09
C ASP A 346 -6.71 19.98 9.36
N ILE A 347 -8.03 19.80 9.43
CA ILE A 347 -8.98 20.69 8.80
C ILE A 347 -9.68 21.49 9.86
N LYS A 348 -9.67 22.82 9.72
CA LYS A 348 -10.37 23.77 10.58
C LYS A 348 -11.25 24.68 9.74
N SER A 349 -12.35 25.15 10.32
CA SER A 349 -13.13 26.22 9.71
C SER A 349 -12.45 27.58 9.91
N GLU A 350 -12.83 28.57 9.09
CA GLU A 350 -12.36 29.95 9.25
C GLU A 350 -12.76 30.51 10.62
N GLU A 351 -13.96 30.16 11.08
CA GLU A 351 -14.47 30.56 12.39
C GLU A 351 -13.66 29.95 13.55
N GLU A 352 -13.37 28.64 13.49
CA GLU A 352 -12.53 27.96 14.49
C GLU A 352 -11.12 28.58 14.55
N LYS A 353 -10.54 28.88 13.39
CA LYS A 353 -9.21 29.51 13.33
C LYS A 353 -9.21 30.92 13.90
N ARG A 354 -10.26 31.69 13.62
CA ARG A 354 -10.42 33.05 14.17
C ARG A 354 -10.52 32.99 15.69
N GLN A 355 -11.32 32.10 16.23
CA GLN A 355 -11.45 31.92 17.69
C GLN A 355 -10.13 31.46 18.33
N GLU A 356 -9.37 30.59 17.69
CA GLU A 356 -8.05 30.15 18.17
C GLU A 356 -7.07 31.33 18.24
N VAL A 357 -7.00 32.15 17.19
CA VAL A 357 -6.15 33.33 17.16
C VAL A 357 -6.58 34.35 18.20
N GLU A 358 -7.89 34.57 18.38
CA GLU A 358 -8.42 35.48 19.39
C GLU A 358 -8.09 35.01 20.81
N GLN A 359 -8.24 33.70 21.09
CA GLN A 359 -7.83 33.11 22.38
C GLN A 359 -6.33 33.22 22.62
N GLN A 360 -5.49 33.01 21.59
CA GLN A 360 -4.04 33.17 21.70
C GLN A 360 -3.68 34.62 21.98
N MET A 361 -4.32 35.57 21.29
CA MET A 361 -4.14 36.99 21.56
C MET A 361 -4.55 37.38 22.99
N GLN A 362 -5.71 36.91 23.44
CA GLN A 362 -6.16 37.15 24.81
C GLN A 362 -5.19 36.55 25.84
N ALA A 363 -4.68 35.34 25.57
CA ALA A 363 -3.69 34.69 26.44
C ALA A 363 -2.37 35.48 26.47
N LEU A 364 -1.89 35.98 25.32
CA LEU A 364 -0.70 36.82 25.26
C LEU A 364 -0.91 38.16 25.99
N VAL A 365 -2.06 38.80 25.79
CA VAL A 365 -2.41 40.02 26.51
C VAL A 365 -2.49 39.76 28.01
N SER A 366 -3.08 38.65 28.43
CA SER A 366 -3.18 38.30 29.86
C SER A 366 -1.82 37.92 30.47
N GLN A 367 -0.88 37.38 29.69
CA GLN A 367 0.50 37.13 30.13
C GLN A 367 1.34 38.41 30.16
N ALA A 368 1.03 39.38 29.33
CA ALA A 368 1.70 40.69 29.29
C ALA A 368 1.20 41.62 30.40
N VAL A 369 0.08 41.28 31.07
CA VAL A 369 -0.47 42.09 32.18
C VAL A 369 0.32 41.79 33.47
N THR A 370 1.09 42.75 33.92
CA THR A 370 1.90 42.61 35.12
C THR A 370 1.01 42.83 36.37
N PRO A 371 0.94 41.85 37.29
CA PRO A 371 0.16 42.01 38.54
C PRO A 371 0.74 43.17 39.40
N LEU A 372 -0.12 43.91 40.09
CA LEU A 372 0.29 45.01 40.99
C LEU A 372 1.21 44.55 42.11
N GLU A 373 1.21 43.26 42.43
CA GLU A 373 2.08 42.62 43.44
C GLU A 373 3.55 42.67 43.07
N ASN A 374 3.89 42.84 41.78
CA ASN A 374 5.25 42.89 41.29
C ASN A 374 5.93 44.26 41.50
N ILE A 375 5.21 45.27 42.03
CA ILE A 375 5.77 46.54 42.40
C ILE A 375 6.13 46.51 43.91
N PRO A 376 7.43 46.36 44.24
CA PRO A 376 7.84 46.12 45.65
C PRO A 376 7.60 47.31 46.60
N GLU A 377 7.33 48.50 46.07
CA GLU A 377 7.09 49.72 46.84
C GLU A 377 5.60 50.01 47.10
N LEU A 378 4.68 49.20 46.51
CA LEU A 378 3.24 49.27 46.76
C LEU A 378 2.87 48.39 47.95
N GLY A 379 2.37 49.01 49.00
CA GLY A 379 1.88 48.27 50.20
C GLY A 379 0.59 47.53 49.92
N GLU A 380 0.40 46.33 50.51
CA GLU A 380 -0.78 45.46 50.37
C GLU A 380 -2.12 46.20 50.46
N GLY A 381 -2.24 47.17 51.37
CA GLY A 381 -3.47 47.95 51.56
C GLY A 381 -3.76 48.94 50.40
N ILE A 382 -2.78 49.29 49.58
CA ILE A 382 -2.98 50.09 48.37
C ILE A 382 -3.40 49.18 47.22
N ILE A 383 -2.75 48.00 47.10
CA ILE A 383 -3.08 46.98 46.11
C ILE A 383 -4.54 46.52 46.25
N GLU A 384 -4.99 46.28 47.49
CA GLU A 384 -6.37 45.89 47.81
C GLU A 384 -7.41 46.96 47.40
N LYS A 385 -7.07 48.25 47.56
CA LYS A 385 -7.95 49.34 47.15
C LYS A 385 -7.99 49.57 45.64
N LEU A 386 -6.84 49.36 44.96
CA LEU A 386 -6.74 49.44 43.50
C LEU A 386 -7.48 48.28 42.85
N SER A 387 -7.34 47.07 43.38
CA SER A 387 -8.06 45.90 42.88
C SER A 387 -9.59 46.00 43.14
N ALA A 388 -10.01 46.55 44.29
CA ALA A 388 -11.44 46.83 44.57
C ALA A 388 -12.02 47.89 43.62
N ALA A 389 -11.20 48.79 43.09
CA ALA A 389 -11.55 49.77 42.07
C ALA A 389 -11.48 49.24 40.64
N GLY A 390 -11.07 47.95 40.44
CA GLY A 390 -10.99 47.30 39.13
C GLY A 390 -9.63 47.48 38.42
N VAL A 391 -8.62 48.03 39.11
CA VAL A 391 -7.25 48.20 38.57
C VAL A 391 -6.41 47.03 39.06
N ASN A 392 -6.12 46.05 38.18
CA ASN A 392 -5.45 44.82 38.54
C ASN A 392 -4.04 44.65 37.89
N SER A 393 -3.60 45.66 37.12
CA SER A 393 -2.33 45.60 36.41
C SER A 393 -1.52 46.90 36.55
N VAL A 394 -0.20 46.73 36.40
CA VAL A 394 0.76 47.86 36.42
C VAL A 394 0.55 48.79 35.23
N GLU A 395 0.21 48.22 34.06
CA GLU A 395 -0.06 48.96 32.85
C GLU A 395 -1.32 49.81 32.98
N ALA A 396 -2.43 49.19 33.49
CA ALA A 396 -3.66 49.92 33.73
C ALA A 396 -3.47 51.03 34.78
N LEU A 397 -2.58 50.83 35.77
CA LEU A 397 -2.26 51.81 36.77
C LEU A 397 -1.44 52.95 36.20
N ALA A 398 -0.55 52.67 35.24
CA ALA A 398 0.26 53.70 34.56
C ALA A 398 -0.56 54.59 33.63
N ASP A 399 -1.63 54.08 33.05
CA ASP A 399 -2.53 54.83 32.14
C ASP A 399 -3.51 55.76 32.92
N MET A 400 -3.61 55.58 34.24
CA MET A 400 -4.52 56.38 35.03
C MET A 400 -3.95 57.78 35.36
N THR A 401 -4.80 58.79 35.19
CA THR A 401 -4.44 60.14 35.61
C THR A 401 -4.46 60.31 37.12
N PRO A 402 -3.67 61.22 37.70
CA PRO A 402 -3.67 61.49 39.15
C PRO A 402 -5.08 61.77 39.71
N GLU A 403 -5.92 62.44 38.92
CA GLU A 403 -7.32 62.78 39.30
C GLU A 403 -8.23 61.54 39.40
N GLN A 404 -7.99 60.54 38.50
CA GLN A 404 -8.70 59.27 38.53
C GLN A 404 -8.27 58.42 39.70
N LEU A 405 -6.97 58.44 40.07
CA LEU A 405 -6.46 57.75 41.27
C LEU A 405 -6.99 58.35 42.56
N GLU A 406 -7.16 59.68 42.64
CA GLU A 406 -7.76 60.37 43.81
C GLU A 406 -9.27 60.10 43.96
N ALA A 407 -9.96 59.77 42.86
CA ALA A 407 -11.37 59.39 42.88
C ALA A 407 -11.63 58.03 43.57
N ILE A 408 -10.59 57.20 43.76
CA ILE A 408 -10.67 55.89 44.39
C ILE A 408 -10.80 56.06 45.91
N GLN A 409 -11.84 55.50 46.47
CA GLN A 409 -12.14 55.60 47.90
C GLN A 409 -11.00 55.09 48.79
N GLY A 410 -10.35 56.01 49.50
CA GLY A 410 -9.26 55.68 50.42
C GLY A 410 -7.81 55.89 49.84
N ILE A 411 -7.69 56.46 48.63
CA ILE A 411 -6.46 56.91 48.04
C ILE A 411 -6.44 58.44 48.10
N GLY A 412 -5.51 59.04 48.82
CA GLY A 412 -5.36 60.48 48.93
C GLY A 412 -4.13 60.95 48.15
N PRO A 413 -3.94 62.32 48.03
CA PRO A 413 -2.86 62.89 47.20
C PRO A 413 -1.44 62.39 47.52
N LYS A 414 -1.12 62.16 48.79
CA LYS A 414 0.14 61.57 49.23
C LYS A 414 0.31 60.09 48.80
N THR A 415 -0.80 59.39 48.61
CA THR A 415 -0.77 58.00 48.16
C THR A 415 -0.60 57.91 46.65
N VAL A 416 -1.22 58.85 45.93
CA VAL A 416 -1.08 59.03 44.46
C VAL A 416 0.40 59.30 44.11
N GLU A 417 1.07 60.21 44.87
CA GLU A 417 2.46 60.51 44.70
C GLU A 417 3.39 59.27 44.90
N LYS A 418 3.06 58.43 45.92
CA LYS A 418 3.77 57.19 46.16
C LYS A 418 3.54 56.18 45.03
N ILE A 419 2.30 56.05 44.51
CA ILE A 419 1.96 55.16 43.40
C ILE A 419 2.74 55.59 42.16
N SER A 420 2.75 56.87 41.82
CA SER A 420 3.47 57.41 40.64
C SER A 420 4.95 57.18 40.70
N ILE A 421 5.58 57.31 41.89
CA ILE A 421 6.98 57.04 42.12
C ILE A 421 7.26 55.53 41.98
N ALA A 422 6.43 54.69 42.56
CA ALA A 422 6.58 53.24 42.51
C ALA A 422 6.47 52.69 41.08
N VAL A 423 5.49 53.19 40.29
CA VAL A 423 5.27 52.85 38.88
C VAL A 423 6.48 53.31 38.04
N ASN A 424 6.95 54.57 38.20
CA ASN A 424 8.13 55.06 37.49
C ASN A 424 9.38 54.27 37.82
N ASN A 425 9.61 53.94 39.10
CA ASN A 425 10.74 53.12 39.51
C ASN A 425 10.70 51.72 38.91
N TYR A 426 9.50 51.12 38.81
CA TYR A 426 9.30 49.83 38.17
C TYR A 426 9.64 49.86 36.69
N PHE A 427 9.13 50.80 35.92
CA PHE A 427 9.43 50.94 34.49
C PHE A 427 10.92 51.29 34.26
N SER A 428 11.51 52.19 35.08
CA SER A 428 12.94 52.51 35.00
C SER A 428 13.84 51.30 35.29
N SER A 429 13.40 50.37 36.17
CA SER A 429 14.12 49.12 36.44
C SER A 429 14.03 48.13 35.28
N LEU A 430 12.95 48.14 34.53
CA LEU A 430 12.74 47.34 33.31
C LEU A 430 13.58 47.89 32.13
N GLU A 431 13.66 49.21 31.97
CA GLU A 431 14.49 49.84 30.92
C GLU A 431 16.00 49.64 31.20
N GLY A 432 16.41 49.54 32.48
CA GLY A 432 17.80 49.26 32.86
C GLY A 432 18.20 47.79 32.68
N ALA A 433 17.27 46.86 32.51
CA ALA A 433 17.54 45.43 32.33
C ALA A 433 17.58 44.99 30.84
N ALA A 434 17.37 45.90 29.91
CA ALA A 434 17.16 45.55 28.49
C ALA A 434 18.39 45.67 27.53
N PRO A 435 19.65 45.78 27.91
CA PRO A 435 20.74 45.70 26.92
C PRO A 435 21.76 44.58 27.14
N GLN A 436 21.40 43.45 27.76
CA GLN A 436 22.38 42.33 27.88
C GLN A 436 21.99 41.02 27.21
N ALA A 437 20.78 40.87 26.71
CA ALA A 437 20.34 39.63 26.05
C ALA A 437 20.53 39.63 24.51
N GLU A 438 20.77 40.77 23.88
CA GLU A 438 21.02 40.83 22.41
C GLU A 438 22.48 40.74 22.01
N SER A 439 23.43 40.82 22.95
CA SER A 439 24.87 40.78 22.62
C SER A 439 25.49 39.36 22.72
N GLU A 440 24.80 38.36 23.28
CA GLU A 440 25.32 36.98 23.40
C GLU A 440 24.90 36.05 22.26
N LEU A 441 23.97 36.43 21.38
CA LEU A 441 23.53 35.64 20.25
C LEU A 441 24.27 35.91 18.93
N LEU A 442 25.27 36.84 18.93
CA LEU A 442 26.04 37.18 17.73
C LEU A 442 27.53 36.79 17.81
N ALA A 443 27.96 36.02 18.82
CA ALA A 443 29.35 35.69 19.06
C ALA A 443 29.79 34.23 18.77
N ASP A 444 28.97 33.45 18.04
CA ASP A 444 29.42 32.09 17.68
C ASP A 444 29.12 31.78 16.20
N GLN A 445 29.88 32.44 15.29
CA GLN A 445 30.16 31.96 13.96
C GLN A 445 31.64 32.04 13.68
N PRO A 446 32.34 30.94 13.34
CA PRO A 446 33.74 30.97 13.01
C PRO A 446 33.96 31.61 11.63
N ALA A 447 34.83 32.59 11.61
CA ALA A 447 35.40 33.20 10.44
C ALA A 447 36.21 32.18 9.63
N SER A 448 35.86 32.01 8.38
CA SER A 448 36.75 31.43 7.37
C SER A 448 37.03 32.46 6.29
N GLU A 449 38.24 32.94 6.34
CA GLU A 449 39.15 33.45 5.31
C GLU A 449 38.55 33.96 3.99
N LEU A 450 38.62 35.29 3.88
CA LEU A 450 38.59 36.03 2.62
C LEU A 450 40.05 36.32 2.24
N GLU A 451 40.58 35.66 1.23
CA GLU A 451 41.75 36.16 0.51
C GLU A 451 41.31 37.14 -0.59
N THR A 452 41.96 38.26 -0.50
CA THR A 452 41.90 39.41 -1.38
C THR A 452 42.69 39.17 -2.67
N GLY A 453 42.14 39.62 -3.79
CA GLY A 453 42.83 39.72 -5.07
C GLY A 453 42.10 40.66 -5.99
N GLU A 454 42.56 41.83 -5.99
CA GLU A 454 42.64 43.03 -6.76
C GLU A 454 42.24 42.99 -8.25
N THR A 455 41.43 43.97 -8.57
CA THR A 455 41.53 45.04 -9.59
C THR A 455 41.29 44.80 -11.07
N ALA A 456 40.45 45.72 -11.56
CA ALA A 456 40.47 46.46 -12.84
C ALA A 456 39.80 45.73 -14.01
N GLU A 457 38.95 46.35 -14.72
CA GLU A 457 38.73 47.53 -15.47
C GLU A 457 37.48 47.39 -16.35
N GLU A 458 36.88 48.50 -16.52
CA GLU A 458 35.76 48.83 -17.42
C GLU A 458 36.04 48.56 -18.91
N GLN A 459 35.06 48.25 -19.67
CA GLN A 459 34.27 48.97 -20.66
C GLN A 459 33.85 48.12 -21.87
N PRO A 460 32.85 48.56 -22.62
CA PRO A 460 32.00 47.74 -23.47
C PRO A 460 32.32 47.92 -24.96
N LEU A 461 31.91 46.97 -25.79
CA LEU A 461 31.76 47.19 -27.24
C LEU A 461 30.77 46.17 -27.84
N GLU A 462 29.63 46.68 -28.26
CA GLU A 462 29.07 46.78 -29.60
C GLU A 462 28.96 45.50 -30.45
N ALA A 463 27.74 45.32 -30.78
CA ALA A 463 27.10 44.85 -32.02
C ALA A 463 28.01 44.44 -33.20
N GLU A 464 27.69 43.31 -33.81
CA GLU A 464 27.54 43.26 -35.27
C GLU A 464 26.65 42.08 -35.68
N ALA A 465 25.69 42.46 -36.50
CA ALA A 465 24.81 41.62 -37.29
C ALA A 465 25.54 41.10 -38.50
N HIS A 466 25.27 39.87 -38.89
CA HIS A 466 25.41 39.46 -40.30
C HIS A 466 24.25 38.56 -40.72
N SER A 467 23.49 39.18 -41.59
CA SER A 467 22.53 38.61 -42.53
C SER A 467 23.23 37.82 -43.65
N ALA A 468 22.57 36.75 -44.08
CA ALA A 468 22.57 36.27 -45.47
C ALA A 468 21.40 35.29 -45.61
N GLU A 469 20.36 35.60 -46.18
CA GLU A 469 19.74 35.53 -47.52
C GLU A 469 20.02 34.24 -48.31
N GLY A 470 18.95 33.73 -48.88
CA GLY A 470 18.86 32.70 -49.92
C GLY A 470 17.56 31.90 -49.81
N GLU A 471 16.36 32.39 -50.24
CA GLU A 471 15.72 32.26 -51.58
C GLU A 471 15.88 30.82 -52.15
N VAL A 472 14.93 30.11 -52.69
CA VAL A 472 13.67 30.30 -53.45
C VAL A 472 13.12 28.87 -53.70
N GLY A 473 11.83 28.73 -53.92
CA GLY A 473 11.30 27.54 -54.58
C GLY A 473 9.83 27.26 -54.26
N ALA A 474 8.99 27.98 -54.94
CA ALA A 474 7.56 27.72 -55.05
C ALA A 474 7.26 26.64 -56.10
N GLU A 475 6.08 26.05 -56.00
CA GLU A 475 5.12 25.69 -57.06
C GLU A 475 4.11 24.70 -56.42
N GLU A 476 2.87 25.10 -56.23
CA GLU A 476 1.69 25.16 -57.12
C GLU A 476 1.23 23.81 -57.67
N ALA A 477 0.03 23.48 -57.40
CA ALA A 477 -1.15 23.22 -58.25
C ALA A 477 -2.09 22.24 -57.51
N ALA A 478 -3.26 22.65 -57.08
CA ALA A 478 -4.52 22.87 -57.81
C ALA A 478 -5.13 21.55 -58.33
N SER A 479 -6.29 21.23 -57.94
CA SER A 479 -7.65 21.45 -58.44
C SER A 479 -8.55 20.24 -58.20
N GLU A 480 -9.71 20.50 -57.66
CA GLU A 480 -11.05 20.33 -58.28
C GLU A 480 -11.48 18.85 -58.49
N THR A 481 -12.64 18.44 -58.06
CA THR A 481 -14.07 18.77 -58.37
C THR A 481 -14.97 17.97 -57.40
N ALA A 482 -15.89 18.48 -56.71
CA ALA A 482 -17.31 18.76 -56.88
C ALA A 482 -18.15 17.70 -57.65
N GLU A 483 -19.22 17.26 -56.99
CA GLU A 483 -20.63 17.09 -57.42
C GLU A 483 -21.34 16.25 -56.33
N GLU A 484 -22.21 16.81 -55.55
CA GLU A 484 -23.61 17.19 -55.75
C GLU A 484 -24.58 16.03 -56.01
N LEU A 485 -25.54 15.94 -55.14
CA LEU A 485 -26.97 15.61 -55.22
C LEU A 485 -27.40 14.84 -53.95
N GLY A 486 -28.32 15.24 -53.13
CA GLY A 486 -29.50 16.08 -53.26
C GLY A 486 -30.55 15.53 -52.31
N ALA A 487 -31.14 16.46 -51.57
CA ALA A 487 -32.54 16.57 -51.16
C ALA A 487 -33.11 15.55 -50.11
N GLU A 488 -33.54 16.12 -49.10
CA GLU A 488 -34.83 16.52 -48.51
C GLU A 488 -35.32 15.75 -47.30
N GLY A 489 -35.78 16.56 -46.35
CA GLY A 489 -36.91 16.27 -45.47
C GLY A 489 -36.55 16.17 -43.97
N GLY A 490 -36.59 17.26 -43.24
CA GLY A 490 -37.74 17.74 -42.49
C GLY A 490 -37.60 17.56 -41.01
N GLU A 491 -37.36 18.66 -40.29
CA GLU A 491 -37.97 19.07 -39.01
C GLU A 491 -38.19 18.04 -37.92
N THR A 492 -37.77 18.21 -36.68
CA THR A 492 -38.09 19.23 -35.66
C THR A 492 -37.29 18.97 -34.38
N HIS A 493 -36.83 20.04 -33.77
CA HIS A 493 -36.49 20.06 -32.34
C HIS A 493 -37.73 19.81 -31.46
N PRO A 494 -37.58 19.25 -30.28
CA PRO A 494 -37.98 20.04 -29.13
C PRO A 494 -36.93 20.15 -28.00
N THR A 495 -37.06 21.27 -27.40
CA THR A 495 -36.50 21.91 -26.21
C THR A 495 -36.70 21.09 -24.93
N ALA A 496 -35.87 21.45 -23.98
CA ALA A 496 -35.83 21.17 -22.55
C ALA A 496 -37.22 21.05 -21.86
N ASP A 497 -37.12 20.43 -20.66
CA ASP A 497 -38.09 20.31 -19.58
C ASP A 497 -39.09 19.14 -19.74
N ASP A 498 -38.79 18.09 -18.96
CA ASP A 498 -39.83 17.47 -18.14
C ASP A 498 -39.15 16.66 -17.00
N VAL A 499 -39.20 17.28 -15.83
CA VAL A 499 -39.12 16.70 -14.51
C VAL A 499 -40.45 15.97 -14.28
N VAL A 500 -40.41 14.67 -14.05
CA VAL A 500 -41.54 13.98 -13.41
C VAL A 500 -41.02 13.14 -12.27
N GLU A 501 -41.22 13.72 -11.13
CA GLU A 501 -41.42 13.20 -9.81
C GLU A 501 -42.55 12.15 -9.84
N ILE A 502 -42.27 10.92 -9.42
CA ILE A 502 -43.35 10.01 -8.96
C ILE A 502 -42.95 9.54 -7.56
N ALA A 503 -43.60 10.21 -6.61
CA ALA A 503 -43.71 9.82 -5.24
C ALA A 503 -44.86 8.82 -5.06
N ALA A 504 -44.60 7.92 -4.12
CA ALA A 504 -45.45 7.44 -3.04
C ALA A 504 -46.75 6.67 -3.34
N GLU A 505 -46.94 5.77 -2.41
CA GLU A 505 -48.15 5.17 -1.86
C GLU A 505 -48.58 3.81 -2.47
N THR A 506 -48.40 2.76 -1.69
CA THR A 506 -49.51 2.21 -0.92
C THR A 506 -49.03 1.26 0.17
N GLU A 507 -49.31 1.68 1.39
CA GLU A 507 -49.53 0.83 2.56
C GLU A 507 -50.68 -0.17 2.27
N THR A 508 -50.52 -1.41 2.75
CA THR A 508 -51.60 -2.18 3.38
C THR A 508 -50.99 -3.32 4.18
N ASP A 509 -50.96 -3.13 5.48
CA ASP A 509 -51.24 -4.20 6.46
C ASP A 509 -52.76 -4.39 6.52
N PRO A 510 -53.32 -5.59 6.75
CA PRO A 510 -53.67 -5.95 8.09
C PRO A 510 -53.65 -7.45 8.50
N GLU A 511 -53.30 -7.67 9.76
CA GLU A 511 -54.10 -8.30 10.82
C GLU A 511 -54.46 -9.80 10.70
N GLU A 512 -54.06 -10.47 11.79
CA GLU A 512 -54.82 -11.41 12.64
C GLU A 512 -55.06 -12.85 12.15
N ALA A 513 -54.41 -13.78 12.85
CA ALA A 513 -55.10 -14.81 13.64
C ALA A 513 -54.11 -15.86 14.21
N ALA A 514 -53.96 -15.86 15.51
CA ALA A 514 -53.77 -17.08 16.32
C ALA A 514 -55.20 -17.52 16.79
N PRO A 515 -55.46 -18.66 17.46
CA PRO A 515 -54.60 -19.65 18.12
C PRO A 515 -55.11 -21.12 17.96
N GLY A 516 -54.45 -22.06 18.63
CA GLY A 516 -54.96 -23.41 18.92
C GLY A 516 -53.76 -24.34 19.19
N GLU A 517 -53.38 -24.50 20.42
CA GLU A 517 -53.72 -25.41 21.51
C GLU A 517 -53.49 -26.89 21.23
N GLU A 518 -52.67 -27.41 22.19
CA GLU A 518 -52.68 -28.70 22.87
C GLU A 518 -52.23 -29.94 22.11
N SER A 519 -51.31 -30.75 22.58
CA SER A 519 -51.27 -31.52 23.86
C SER A 519 -49.97 -32.27 23.99
N SER A 520 -49.35 -32.20 25.12
CA SER A 520 -48.94 -33.21 26.08
C SER A 520 -48.68 -34.62 25.55
N HIS A 521 -47.50 -35.18 25.80
CA HIS A 521 -47.30 -36.37 26.64
C HIS A 521 -45.87 -36.53 27.11
N GLU A 522 -45.73 -36.58 28.41
CA GLU A 522 -44.81 -37.13 29.31
C GLU A 522 -44.23 -38.51 28.88
N GLY A 523 -43.04 -38.79 29.34
CA GLY A 523 -42.48 -40.11 29.38
C GLY A 523 -41.03 -40.15 29.89
N GLU A 524 -40.91 -40.06 31.22
CA GLU A 524 -39.75 -40.42 32.04
C GLU A 524 -39.16 -41.79 31.69
N LYS A 525 -37.85 -41.92 31.86
CA LYS A 525 -37.12 -42.80 32.84
C LYS A 525 -35.70 -43.03 32.32
N GLU A 526 -34.72 -42.61 33.07
CA GLU A 526 -33.90 -43.34 34.03
C GLU A 526 -33.19 -44.60 33.48
N GLY A 527 -31.88 -44.60 33.72
CA GLY A 527 -31.14 -45.84 33.95
C GLY A 527 -29.68 -45.79 33.50
N GLN A 528 -28.79 -45.27 34.33
CA GLN A 528 -27.68 -45.92 35.01
C GLN A 528 -26.77 -46.86 34.19
N LYS A 529 -25.48 -46.49 34.16
CA LYS A 529 -24.28 -47.15 34.78
C LYS A 529 -23.54 -48.24 33.99
N GLU A 530 -22.23 -47.96 33.98
CA GLU A 530 -21.08 -48.90 34.14
C GLU A 530 -20.77 -49.90 32.99
N SER A 531 -19.69 -49.72 32.37
CA SER A 531 -18.34 -50.28 32.58
C SER A 531 -17.34 -49.66 31.63
#